data_709069bff5f35a960ed9f09eb597ff68
#
_entry.id   709069bff5f35a960ed9f09eb597ff68
#
_cell.length_a   1.000
_cell.length_b   1.000
_cell.length_c   1.000
_cell.angle_alpha   90.00
_cell.angle_beta   90.00
_cell.angle_gamma   90.00
#
_symmetry.space_group_name_H-M   'P 1'
#
loop_
_entity.id
_entity.type
_entity.pdbx_description
1 polymer ?
#
loop_
_entity_poly.entity_id
_entity_poly.type
_entity_poly.pdbx_seq_one_letter_code
_entity_poly.pdbx_strand_id
1 'polypeptide(L)'
;MMTQKTYKKIAVLIPCYNEEGGIARVLNSFPHAKAKEQGYLIEIFVIDNNSSDRTADVARALGASVLYEPVKGKGNAIRRGFASVPKEFDYVVMLDGDNTYRPEEILRLIEPIDSGFCNVVIGSRLTGRMIEGSMTLFNRFGNWMYSYLVRWCYGVNVTDVLTGYFAWKREAVERLLPHLKSNGFAIEMEMVTKMARLGEEIYSVPVTYHPRIGDTHLNPIADSTRILWMFTKNLHWKPMLRTLKKKNSFNQQ
;
A
#
# COMPACT_ATOMS: atom_id res chain seq x y z
N MET A 1 -20.18 -29.65 18.61
CA MET A 1 -19.81 -28.23 18.76
C MET A 1 -19.29 -27.75 17.42
N MET A 2 -19.99 -26.85 16.72
CA MET A 2 -19.48 -26.21 15.54
C MET A 2 -18.40 -25.22 15.99
N THR A 3 -17.16 -25.49 15.69
CA THR A 3 -16.06 -24.53 15.89
C THR A 3 -16.37 -23.29 15.06
N GLN A 4 -16.62 -22.18 15.73
CA GLN A 4 -16.84 -20.89 15.06
C GLN A 4 -15.56 -20.56 14.28
N LYS A 5 -15.62 -20.57 12.93
CA LYS A 5 -14.46 -20.29 12.08
C LYS A 5 -14.06 -18.83 12.30
N THR A 6 -12.95 -18.61 12.96
CA THR A 6 -12.39 -17.26 13.16
C THR A 6 -11.76 -16.81 11.84
N TYR A 7 -12.26 -15.71 11.28
CA TYR A 7 -11.72 -15.11 10.06
C TYR A 7 -10.69 -14.04 10.39
N LYS A 8 -9.58 -14.02 9.66
CA LYS A 8 -8.64 -12.89 9.67
C LYS A 8 -9.21 -11.75 8.81
N LYS A 9 -9.06 -10.51 9.27
CA LYS A 9 -9.63 -9.33 8.60
C LYS A 9 -8.59 -8.57 7.79
N ILE A 10 -8.94 -8.22 6.56
CA ILE A 10 -8.13 -7.41 5.65
C ILE A 10 -8.82 -6.07 5.44
N ALA A 11 -8.20 -4.97 5.88
CA ALA A 11 -8.61 -3.61 5.54
C ALA A 11 -7.97 -3.21 4.21
N VAL A 12 -8.76 -2.94 3.20
CA VAL A 12 -8.28 -2.45 1.91
C VAL A 12 -8.45 -0.93 1.84
N LEU A 13 -7.38 -0.20 1.63
CA LEU A 13 -7.35 1.24 1.50
C LEU A 13 -7.17 1.63 0.04
N ILE A 14 -8.10 2.42 -0.50
CA ILE A 14 -8.07 2.89 -1.89
C ILE A 14 -8.10 4.42 -1.87
N PRO A 15 -6.92 5.10 -1.94
CA PRO A 15 -6.86 6.53 -2.08
C PRO A 15 -7.36 6.94 -3.48
N CYS A 16 -8.37 7.81 -3.53
CA CYS A 16 -9.01 8.26 -4.77
C CYS A 16 -9.03 9.78 -4.87
N TYR A 17 -8.78 10.29 -6.07
CA TYR A 17 -9.00 11.67 -6.46
C TYR A 17 -9.47 11.73 -7.91
N ASN A 18 -10.76 12.00 -8.14
CA ASN A 18 -11.40 12.00 -9.45
C ASN A 18 -11.21 10.68 -10.21
N GLU A 19 -11.63 9.57 -9.58
CA GLU A 19 -11.52 8.20 -10.11
C GLU A 19 -12.91 7.58 -10.41
N GLU A 20 -13.93 8.41 -10.68
CA GLU A 20 -15.31 7.96 -10.99
C GLU A 20 -15.34 6.83 -12.04
N GLY A 21 -14.51 6.94 -13.09
CA GLY A 21 -14.46 5.96 -14.18
C GLY A 21 -13.80 4.62 -13.82
N GLY A 22 -12.87 4.61 -12.86
CA GLY A 22 -12.08 3.44 -12.46
C GLY A 22 -12.61 2.70 -11.24
N ILE A 23 -13.06 3.45 -10.23
CA ILE A 23 -13.37 2.92 -8.90
C ILE A 23 -14.42 1.80 -8.90
N ALA A 24 -15.44 1.89 -9.73
CA ALA A 24 -16.49 0.86 -9.81
C ALA A 24 -15.92 -0.50 -10.25
N ARG A 25 -14.99 -0.51 -11.20
CA ARG A 25 -14.34 -1.75 -11.66
C ARG A 25 -13.43 -2.33 -10.58
N VAL A 26 -12.68 -1.48 -9.90
CA VAL A 26 -11.83 -1.90 -8.78
C VAL A 26 -12.66 -2.55 -7.69
N LEU A 27 -13.75 -1.93 -7.24
CA LEU A 27 -14.60 -2.43 -6.16
C LEU A 27 -15.27 -3.77 -6.51
N ASN A 28 -15.73 -3.93 -7.75
CA ASN A 28 -16.39 -5.16 -8.20
C ASN A 28 -15.42 -6.34 -8.44
N SER A 29 -14.10 -6.09 -8.48
CA SER A 29 -13.09 -7.11 -8.80
C SER A 29 -12.49 -7.79 -7.56
N PHE A 30 -12.89 -7.42 -6.34
CA PHE A 30 -12.39 -8.07 -5.13
C PHE A 30 -12.89 -9.51 -5.00
N PRO A 31 -12.01 -10.49 -4.70
CA PRO A 31 -12.35 -11.91 -4.66
C PRO A 31 -12.95 -12.30 -3.28
N HIS A 32 -14.05 -11.65 -2.86
CA HIS A 32 -14.66 -11.86 -1.54
C HIS A 32 -15.00 -13.32 -1.22
N ALA A 33 -15.58 -14.06 -2.17
CA ALA A 33 -15.94 -15.46 -1.98
C ALA A 33 -14.69 -16.32 -1.75
N LYS A 34 -13.67 -16.19 -2.63
CA LYS A 34 -12.40 -16.92 -2.52
C LYS A 34 -11.64 -16.56 -1.24
N ALA A 35 -11.62 -15.27 -0.85
CA ALA A 35 -11.01 -14.83 0.39
C ALA A 35 -11.69 -15.50 1.59
N LYS A 36 -13.02 -15.52 1.62
CA LYS A 36 -13.80 -16.15 2.71
C LYS A 36 -13.56 -17.67 2.80
N GLU A 37 -13.45 -18.36 1.66
CA GLU A 37 -13.09 -19.79 1.65
C GLU A 37 -11.71 -20.04 2.28
N GLN A 38 -10.75 -19.14 2.05
CA GLN A 38 -9.40 -19.18 2.62
C GLN A 38 -9.29 -18.65 4.05
N GLY A 39 -10.40 -18.19 4.65
CA GLY A 39 -10.42 -17.73 6.04
C GLY A 39 -10.20 -16.22 6.21
N TYR A 40 -10.39 -15.42 5.16
CA TYR A 40 -10.26 -13.97 5.21
C TYR A 40 -11.58 -13.25 4.98
N LEU A 41 -11.75 -12.10 5.64
CA LEU A 41 -12.81 -11.13 5.35
C LEU A 41 -12.18 -9.85 4.85
N ILE A 42 -12.63 -9.35 3.69
CA ILE A 42 -12.16 -8.12 3.07
C ILE A 42 -13.18 -7.01 3.34
N GLU A 43 -12.72 -5.92 3.95
CA GLU A 43 -13.49 -4.69 4.09
C GLU A 43 -12.77 -3.55 3.35
N ILE A 44 -13.52 -2.74 2.59
CA ILE A 44 -12.95 -1.75 1.68
C ILE A 44 -13.23 -0.35 2.21
N PHE A 45 -12.17 0.44 2.32
CA PHE A 45 -12.17 1.85 2.70
C PHE A 45 -11.65 2.68 1.52
N VAL A 46 -12.53 3.45 0.90
CA VAL A 46 -12.17 4.42 -0.13
C VAL A 46 -11.85 5.74 0.57
N ILE A 47 -10.65 6.27 0.35
CA ILE A 47 -10.26 7.56 0.90
C ILE A 47 -10.43 8.60 -0.21
N ASP A 48 -11.56 9.30 -0.16
CA ASP A 48 -11.86 10.39 -1.08
C ASP A 48 -11.03 11.62 -0.73
N ASN A 49 -10.05 11.93 -1.56
CA ASN A 49 -9.13 13.04 -1.37
C ASN A 49 -9.64 14.35 -1.99
N ASN A 50 -10.85 14.76 -1.59
CA ASN A 50 -11.49 15.96 -2.08
C ASN A 50 -11.73 15.94 -3.61
N SER A 51 -12.35 14.86 -4.08
CA SER A 51 -12.78 14.69 -5.47
C SER A 51 -13.88 15.72 -5.82
N SER A 52 -13.92 16.14 -7.06
CA SER A 52 -14.95 17.03 -7.63
C SER A 52 -15.95 16.29 -8.51
N ASP A 53 -15.71 15.00 -8.79
CA ASP A 53 -16.57 14.09 -9.54
C ASP A 53 -17.43 13.21 -8.60
N ARG A 54 -18.04 12.17 -9.13
CA ARG A 54 -18.91 11.25 -8.38
C ARG A 54 -18.17 10.08 -7.73
N THR A 55 -16.85 10.14 -7.59
CA THR A 55 -16.02 9.06 -7.00
C THR A 55 -16.59 8.55 -5.68
N ALA A 56 -16.86 9.46 -4.73
CA ALA A 56 -17.37 9.11 -3.41
C ALA A 56 -18.76 8.46 -3.45
N ASP A 57 -19.64 8.95 -4.33
CA ASP A 57 -21.01 8.44 -4.44
C ASP A 57 -21.03 7.05 -5.07
N VAL A 58 -20.23 6.83 -6.10
CA VAL A 58 -20.05 5.51 -6.73
C VAL A 58 -19.50 4.50 -5.71
N ALA A 59 -18.50 4.90 -4.92
CA ALA A 59 -17.93 4.03 -3.90
C ALA A 59 -18.94 3.62 -2.83
N ARG A 60 -19.74 4.58 -2.31
CA ARG A 60 -20.81 4.29 -1.33
C ARG A 60 -21.89 3.38 -1.89
N ALA A 61 -22.33 3.63 -3.13
CA ALA A 61 -23.36 2.82 -3.79
C ALA A 61 -22.94 1.35 -3.96
N LEU A 62 -21.62 1.08 -4.04
CA LEU A 62 -21.04 -0.27 -4.13
C LEU A 62 -20.64 -0.86 -2.75
N GLY A 63 -21.04 -0.22 -1.66
CA GLY A 63 -20.88 -0.76 -0.30
C GLY A 63 -19.52 -0.50 0.34
N ALA A 64 -18.65 0.34 -0.25
CA ALA A 64 -17.40 0.73 0.37
C ALA A 64 -17.62 1.76 1.49
N SER A 65 -16.83 1.68 2.56
CA SER A 65 -16.73 2.73 3.58
C SER A 65 -15.94 3.91 3.01
N VAL A 66 -16.55 5.09 2.89
CA VAL A 66 -15.88 6.27 2.32
C VAL A 66 -15.41 7.20 3.43
N LEU A 67 -14.09 7.46 3.45
CA LEU A 67 -13.43 8.40 4.34
C LEU A 67 -13.05 9.66 3.56
N TYR A 68 -13.42 10.82 4.06
CA TYR A 68 -13.08 12.09 3.42
C TYR A 68 -11.77 12.67 3.96
N GLU A 69 -10.85 13.04 3.05
CA GLU A 69 -9.62 13.76 3.35
C GLU A 69 -9.63 15.12 2.59
N PRO A 70 -9.83 16.24 3.30
CA PRO A 70 -9.99 17.56 2.65
C PRO A 70 -8.70 18.10 2.03
N VAL A 71 -7.54 17.69 2.54
CA VAL A 71 -6.24 18.20 2.07
C VAL A 71 -5.76 17.35 0.90
N LYS A 72 -5.77 17.92 -0.31
CA LYS A 72 -5.34 17.22 -1.52
C LYS A 72 -3.91 16.70 -1.41
N GLY A 73 -3.69 15.50 -1.95
CA GLY A 73 -2.40 14.84 -2.06
C GLY A 73 -2.41 13.38 -1.61
N LYS A 74 -1.87 12.50 -2.41
CA LYS A 74 -1.88 11.04 -2.20
C LYS A 74 -1.37 10.65 -0.81
N GLY A 75 -0.30 11.31 -0.33
CA GLY A 75 0.26 11.04 0.99
C GLY A 75 -0.70 11.42 2.14
N ASN A 76 -1.50 12.49 1.99
CA ASN A 76 -2.52 12.85 2.98
C ASN A 76 -3.61 11.77 3.04
N ALA A 77 -4.10 11.34 1.87
CA ALA A 77 -5.10 10.28 1.77
C ALA A 77 -4.62 8.97 2.41
N ILE A 78 -3.39 8.54 2.11
CA ILE A 78 -2.80 7.32 2.68
C ILE A 78 -2.68 7.41 4.21
N ARG A 79 -2.16 8.53 4.74
CA ARG A 79 -2.05 8.73 6.19
C ARG A 79 -3.42 8.75 6.87
N ARG A 80 -4.42 9.37 6.24
CA ARG A 80 -5.82 9.34 6.70
C ARG A 80 -6.35 7.91 6.75
N GLY A 81 -6.14 7.14 5.68
CA GLY A 81 -6.51 5.73 5.62
C GLY A 81 -5.88 4.92 6.74
N PHE A 82 -4.56 4.97 6.89
CA PHE A 82 -3.84 4.26 7.95
C PHE A 82 -4.33 4.61 9.37
N ALA A 83 -4.59 5.89 9.63
CA ALA A 83 -5.09 6.36 10.93
C ALA A 83 -6.52 5.89 11.22
N SER A 84 -7.28 5.53 10.19
CA SER A 84 -8.71 5.16 10.30
C SER A 84 -8.96 3.66 10.36
N VAL A 85 -7.95 2.81 10.11
CA VAL A 85 -8.10 1.34 10.17
C VAL A 85 -8.37 0.92 11.62
N PRO A 86 -9.51 0.25 11.89
CA PRO A 86 -9.83 -0.27 13.23
C PRO A 86 -8.82 -1.33 13.71
N LYS A 87 -8.72 -1.50 15.03
CA LYS A 87 -7.71 -2.39 15.64
C LYS A 87 -7.95 -3.89 15.41
N GLU A 88 -9.14 -4.28 15.07
CA GLU A 88 -9.53 -5.68 14.83
C GLU A 88 -9.09 -6.23 13.46
N PHE A 89 -8.46 -5.41 12.60
CA PHE A 89 -7.92 -5.88 11.33
C PHE A 89 -6.51 -6.47 11.53
N ASP A 90 -6.25 -7.60 10.90
CA ASP A 90 -4.95 -8.29 10.93
C ASP A 90 -4.00 -7.74 9.87
N TYR A 91 -4.54 -7.39 8.72
CA TYR A 91 -3.80 -6.92 7.56
C TYR A 91 -4.36 -5.62 7.01
N VAL A 92 -3.47 -4.81 6.46
CA VAL A 92 -3.80 -3.61 5.70
C VAL A 92 -3.26 -3.79 4.29
N VAL A 93 -4.10 -3.53 3.30
CA VAL A 93 -3.73 -3.53 1.88
C VAL A 93 -4.03 -2.17 1.30
N MET A 94 -3.18 -1.67 0.43
CA MET A 94 -3.41 -0.45 -0.34
C MET A 94 -3.28 -0.75 -1.82
N LEU A 95 -4.18 -0.22 -2.64
CA LEU A 95 -4.06 -0.19 -4.10
C LEU A 95 -4.71 1.08 -4.65
N ASP A 96 -4.29 1.49 -5.87
CA ASP A 96 -4.82 2.68 -6.52
C ASP A 96 -6.24 2.44 -7.08
N GLY A 97 -7.08 3.50 -7.13
CA GLY A 97 -8.48 3.45 -7.56
C GLY A 97 -8.70 3.51 -9.07
N ASP A 98 -7.63 3.63 -9.87
CA ASP A 98 -7.63 3.87 -11.32
C ASP A 98 -7.71 2.60 -12.19
N ASN A 99 -7.95 1.44 -11.58
CA ASN A 99 -8.01 0.12 -12.23
C ASN A 99 -6.70 -0.35 -12.88
N THR A 100 -5.55 0.21 -12.50
CA THR A 100 -4.25 -0.27 -13.00
C THR A 100 -3.82 -1.58 -12.36
N TYR A 101 -4.18 -1.82 -11.10
CA TYR A 101 -3.92 -3.07 -10.37
C TYR A 101 -5.12 -3.99 -10.37
N ARG A 102 -4.88 -5.30 -10.21
CA ARG A 102 -5.91 -6.31 -10.10
C ARG A 102 -6.21 -6.64 -8.65
N PRO A 103 -7.41 -6.27 -8.13
CA PRO A 103 -7.83 -6.65 -6.78
C PRO A 103 -7.87 -8.16 -6.55
N GLU A 104 -8.10 -8.96 -7.61
CA GLU A 104 -8.12 -10.43 -7.57
C GLU A 104 -6.79 -11.04 -7.09
N GLU A 105 -5.69 -10.29 -7.22
CA GLU A 105 -4.36 -10.72 -6.81
C GLU A 105 -4.06 -10.46 -5.33
N ILE A 106 -5.00 -9.89 -4.56
CA ILE A 106 -4.80 -9.50 -3.15
C ILE A 106 -4.27 -10.66 -2.29
N LEU A 107 -4.76 -11.87 -2.50
CA LEU A 107 -4.34 -13.04 -1.71
C LEU A 107 -2.87 -13.42 -1.95
N ARG A 108 -2.32 -13.10 -3.13
CA ARG A 108 -0.88 -13.27 -3.41
C ARG A 108 -0.02 -12.36 -2.54
N LEU A 109 -0.52 -11.17 -2.17
CA LEU A 109 0.22 -10.26 -1.29
C LEU A 109 0.06 -10.66 0.18
N ILE A 110 -1.07 -11.26 0.55
CA ILE A 110 -1.38 -11.64 1.94
C ILE A 110 -0.62 -12.90 2.36
N GLU A 111 -0.49 -13.89 1.47
CA GLU A 111 0.09 -15.20 1.80
C GLU A 111 1.48 -15.11 2.46
N PRO A 112 2.48 -14.36 1.92
CA PRO A 112 3.79 -14.28 2.56
C PRO A 112 3.76 -13.60 3.95
N ILE A 113 2.78 -12.72 4.18
CA ILE A 113 2.60 -12.05 5.47
C ILE A 113 1.92 -13.00 6.46
N ASP A 114 0.91 -13.73 6.00
CA ASP A 114 0.14 -14.65 6.82
C ASP A 114 0.93 -15.86 7.28
N SER A 115 1.81 -16.37 6.40
CA SER A 115 2.76 -17.46 6.72
C SER A 115 3.86 -17.03 7.70
N GLY A 116 4.00 -15.73 7.98
CA GLY A 116 5.05 -15.18 8.84
C GLY A 116 6.41 -15.03 8.17
N PHE A 117 6.47 -15.18 6.82
CA PHE A 117 7.71 -15.01 6.06
C PHE A 117 8.21 -13.56 6.07
N CYS A 118 7.29 -12.57 6.06
CA CYS A 118 7.63 -11.15 6.12
C CYS A 118 6.52 -10.32 6.76
N ASN A 119 6.80 -9.04 7.02
CA ASN A 119 5.82 -8.11 7.58
C ASN A 119 5.18 -7.20 6.52
N VAL A 120 5.83 -7.06 5.36
CA VAL A 120 5.42 -6.15 4.29
C VAL A 120 5.65 -6.79 2.93
N VAL A 121 4.65 -6.73 2.08
CA VAL A 121 4.72 -7.16 0.69
C VAL A 121 4.42 -5.99 -0.24
N ILE A 122 5.21 -5.89 -1.30
CA ILE A 122 5.06 -4.90 -2.38
C ILE A 122 4.69 -5.64 -3.67
N GLY A 123 3.59 -5.22 -4.30
CA GLY A 123 3.20 -5.70 -5.62
C GLY A 123 4.11 -5.09 -6.71
N SER A 124 5.01 -5.89 -7.25
CA SER A 124 5.97 -5.42 -8.25
C SER A 124 5.41 -5.52 -9.67
N ARG A 125 5.33 -4.38 -10.34
CA ARG A 125 4.99 -4.27 -11.77
C ARG A 125 6.18 -4.69 -12.63
N LEU A 126 7.41 -4.39 -12.17
CA LEU A 126 8.64 -4.61 -12.93
C LEU A 126 9.01 -6.10 -13.07
N THR A 127 8.61 -6.92 -12.11
CA THR A 127 8.79 -8.38 -12.14
C THR A 127 7.51 -9.13 -12.49
N GLY A 128 6.40 -8.41 -12.63
CA GLY A 128 5.09 -8.95 -12.97
C GLY A 128 4.76 -8.86 -14.46
N ARG A 129 3.47 -8.94 -14.76
CA ARG A 129 2.95 -8.82 -16.12
C ARG A 129 2.47 -7.40 -16.39
N MET A 130 3.17 -6.67 -17.25
CA MET A 130 2.71 -5.38 -17.78
C MET A 130 1.92 -5.58 -19.06
N ILE A 131 0.71 -5.02 -19.10
CA ILE A 131 -0.08 -4.96 -20.34
C ILE A 131 0.45 -3.80 -21.18
N GLU A 132 0.42 -3.95 -22.49
CA GLU A 132 0.86 -2.93 -23.43
C GLU A 132 0.17 -1.58 -23.17
N GLY A 133 0.92 -0.49 -23.23
CA GLY A 133 0.43 0.86 -22.92
C GLY A 133 0.27 1.20 -21.43
N SER A 134 0.54 0.28 -20.50
CA SER A 134 0.37 0.54 -19.06
C SER A 134 1.45 1.42 -18.44
N MET A 135 2.66 1.42 -19.00
CA MET A 135 3.78 2.23 -18.49
C MET A 135 4.73 2.59 -19.63
N THR A 136 5.19 3.84 -19.70
CA THR A 136 6.21 4.27 -20.66
C THR A 136 7.58 3.68 -20.32
N LEU A 137 8.45 3.50 -21.32
CA LEU A 137 9.81 3.01 -21.11
C LEU A 137 10.61 3.92 -20.17
N PHE A 138 10.40 5.22 -20.25
CA PHE A 138 11.04 6.21 -19.36
C PHE A 138 10.64 5.99 -17.89
N ASN A 139 9.35 5.84 -17.61
CA ASN A 139 8.85 5.57 -16.25
C ASN A 139 9.34 4.20 -15.74
N ARG A 140 9.39 3.20 -16.63
CA ARG A 140 9.90 1.86 -16.30
C ARG A 140 11.37 1.91 -15.89
N PHE A 141 12.20 2.62 -16.67
CA PHE A 141 13.61 2.79 -16.36
C PHE A 141 13.81 3.57 -15.04
N GLY A 142 13.08 4.67 -14.84
CA GLY A 142 13.14 5.46 -13.61
C GLY A 142 12.76 4.64 -12.37
N ASN A 143 11.68 3.86 -12.43
CA ASN A 143 11.28 2.95 -11.37
C ASN A 143 12.32 1.87 -11.07
N TRP A 144 12.91 1.28 -12.12
CA TRP A 144 13.98 0.30 -11.98
C TRP A 144 15.19 0.92 -11.26
N MET A 145 15.62 2.10 -11.69
CA MET A 145 16.74 2.83 -11.09
C MET A 145 16.49 3.15 -9.60
N TYR A 146 15.32 3.69 -9.24
CA TYR A 146 14.98 3.96 -7.84
C TYR A 146 14.93 2.68 -7.01
N SER A 147 14.38 1.60 -7.54
CA SER A 147 14.32 0.32 -6.85
C SER A 147 15.71 -0.26 -6.62
N TYR A 148 16.61 -0.14 -7.61
CA TYR A 148 18.02 -0.54 -7.49
C TYR A 148 18.71 0.26 -6.37
N LEU A 149 18.58 1.59 -6.37
CA LEU A 149 19.18 2.45 -5.34
C LEU A 149 18.66 2.12 -3.94
N VAL A 150 17.35 1.89 -3.80
CA VAL A 150 16.75 1.52 -2.50
C VAL A 150 17.29 0.18 -2.03
N ARG A 151 17.36 -0.82 -2.89
CA ARG A 151 17.95 -2.14 -2.55
C ARG A 151 19.38 -1.99 -2.04
N TRP A 152 20.19 -1.25 -2.77
CA TRP A 152 21.62 -1.09 -2.44
C TRP A 152 21.84 -0.27 -1.16
N CYS A 153 21.12 0.85 -0.99
CA CYS A 153 21.34 1.77 0.13
C CYS A 153 20.64 1.35 1.43
N TYR A 154 19.53 0.62 1.34
CA TYR A 154 18.72 0.25 2.50
C TYR A 154 18.74 -1.25 2.81
N GLY A 155 19.33 -2.08 1.96
CA GLY A 155 19.47 -3.52 2.19
C GLY A 155 18.16 -4.29 2.18
N VAL A 156 17.15 -3.83 1.42
CA VAL A 156 15.82 -4.46 1.34
C VAL A 156 15.57 -5.14 0.00
N ASN A 157 14.77 -6.20 -0.01
CA ASN A 157 14.47 -6.96 -1.22
C ASN A 157 13.24 -6.40 -1.95
N VAL A 158 13.37 -5.18 -2.50
CA VAL A 158 12.31 -4.44 -3.21
C VAL A 158 12.63 -4.34 -4.69
N THR A 159 11.70 -4.73 -5.56
CA THR A 159 11.89 -4.68 -7.02
C THR A 159 11.09 -3.57 -7.71
N ASP A 160 10.13 -2.93 -7.01
CA ASP A 160 9.34 -1.80 -7.53
C ASP A 160 8.94 -0.87 -6.38
N VAL A 161 9.75 0.16 -6.11
CA VAL A 161 9.58 1.06 -4.96
C VAL A 161 8.44 2.06 -5.13
N LEU A 162 8.06 2.40 -6.37
CA LEU A 162 7.01 3.39 -6.68
C LEU A 162 5.70 2.73 -7.13
N THR A 163 5.44 1.52 -6.67
CA THR A 163 4.17 0.84 -6.87
C THR A 163 3.06 1.46 -6.01
N GLY A 164 1.81 1.31 -6.42
CA GLY A 164 0.65 1.64 -5.59
C GLY A 164 -0.01 0.42 -4.93
N TYR A 165 0.60 -0.78 -5.00
CA TYR A 165 0.02 -1.99 -4.43
C TYR A 165 0.90 -2.54 -3.31
N PHE A 166 0.41 -2.45 -2.09
CA PHE A 166 1.10 -2.86 -0.87
C PHE A 166 0.21 -3.70 0.01
N ALA A 167 0.83 -4.58 0.81
CA ALA A 167 0.20 -5.26 1.93
C ALA A 167 1.12 -5.24 3.16
N TRP A 168 0.53 -5.12 4.34
CA TRP A 168 1.24 -5.06 5.61
C TRP A 168 0.55 -5.90 6.68
N LYS A 169 1.33 -6.43 7.62
CA LYS A 169 0.80 -6.69 8.96
C LYS A 169 0.36 -5.36 9.57
N ARG A 170 -0.74 -5.39 10.31
CA ARG A 170 -1.26 -4.18 10.95
C ARG A 170 -0.22 -3.48 11.83
N GLU A 171 0.56 -4.24 12.60
CA GLU A 171 1.57 -3.70 13.48
C GLU A 171 2.69 -2.95 12.73
N ALA A 172 3.00 -3.36 11.50
CA ALA A 172 3.96 -2.65 10.65
C ALA A 172 3.44 -1.26 10.27
N VAL A 173 2.13 -1.13 9.98
CA VAL A 173 1.49 0.17 9.74
C VAL A 173 1.50 1.03 11.01
N GLU A 174 1.22 0.46 12.18
CA GLU A 174 1.26 1.20 13.45
C GLU A 174 2.65 1.76 13.77
N ARG A 175 3.71 0.99 13.46
CA ARG A 175 5.09 1.47 13.60
C ARG A 175 5.47 2.54 12.58
N LEU A 176 4.96 2.42 11.36
CA LEU A 176 5.28 3.34 10.26
C LEU A 176 4.57 4.68 10.36
N LEU A 177 3.25 4.67 10.65
CA LEU A 177 2.36 5.84 10.54
C LEU A 177 2.87 7.09 11.29
N PRO A 178 3.41 7.03 12.53
CA PRO A 178 3.90 8.22 13.23
C PRO A 178 5.06 8.93 12.52
N HIS A 179 5.70 8.25 11.59
CA HIS A 179 6.88 8.75 10.88
C HIS A 179 6.57 9.32 9.50
N LEU A 180 5.39 9.06 8.93
CA LEU A 180 5.00 9.55 7.61
C LEU A 180 4.71 11.05 7.63
N LYS A 181 5.29 11.77 6.65
CA LYS A 181 5.16 13.24 6.53
C LYS A 181 4.85 13.69 5.10
N SER A 182 5.06 12.85 4.10
CA SER A 182 4.81 13.18 2.70
C SER A 182 3.33 13.46 2.45
N ASN A 183 3.06 14.52 1.68
CA ASN A 183 1.69 14.88 1.31
C ASN A 183 1.32 14.38 -0.10
N GLY A 184 2.30 14.17 -0.98
CA GLY A 184 2.11 13.83 -2.40
C GLY A 184 2.71 12.48 -2.79
N PHE A 185 3.12 12.36 -4.05
CA PHE A 185 3.61 11.13 -4.68
C PHE A 185 5.00 10.63 -4.21
N ALA A 186 5.66 11.34 -3.30
CA ALA A 186 6.86 10.81 -2.65
C ALA A 186 6.54 9.86 -1.48
N ILE A 187 5.26 9.60 -1.21
CA ILE A 187 4.81 8.79 -0.08
C ILE A 187 5.25 7.32 -0.20
N GLU A 188 5.24 6.73 -1.40
CA GLU A 188 5.68 5.36 -1.61
C GLU A 188 7.17 5.21 -1.28
N MET A 189 8.02 6.13 -1.79
CA MET A 189 9.43 6.19 -1.43
C MET A 189 9.62 6.37 0.08
N GLU A 190 8.83 7.24 0.71
CA GLU A 190 8.88 7.45 2.16
C GLU A 190 8.51 6.21 2.94
N MET A 191 7.43 5.52 2.55
CA MET A 191 6.99 4.29 3.20
C MET A 191 8.08 3.22 3.15
N VAL A 192 8.59 2.90 1.96
CA VAL A 192 9.59 1.84 1.79
C VAL A 192 10.88 2.15 2.54
N THR A 193 11.42 3.36 2.39
CA THR A 193 12.69 3.72 3.03
C THR A 193 12.60 3.79 4.55
N LYS A 194 11.46 4.24 5.10
CA LYS A 194 11.23 4.26 6.55
C LYS A 194 10.96 2.88 7.12
N MET A 195 10.19 2.03 6.44
CA MET A 195 10.02 0.63 6.84
C MET A 195 11.37 -0.10 6.88
N ALA A 196 12.23 0.10 5.88
CA ALA A 196 13.57 -0.44 5.88
C ALA A 196 14.40 0.00 7.11
N ARG A 197 14.33 1.30 7.46
CA ARG A 197 15.00 1.85 8.66
C ARG A 197 14.40 1.39 9.98
N LEU A 198 13.11 1.04 10.00
CA LEU A 198 12.45 0.43 11.14
C LEU A 198 12.78 -1.06 11.31
N GLY A 199 13.50 -1.66 10.36
CA GLY A 199 13.88 -3.06 10.38
C GLY A 199 12.75 -4.00 9.95
N GLU A 200 11.78 -3.50 9.15
CA GLU A 200 10.72 -4.35 8.61
C GLU A 200 11.26 -5.26 7.50
N GLU A 201 10.80 -6.49 7.51
CA GLU A 201 11.06 -7.45 6.44
C GLU A 201 10.12 -7.15 5.26
N ILE A 202 10.70 -6.66 4.14
CA ILE A 202 9.96 -6.20 2.97
C ILE A 202 10.35 -7.08 1.77
N TYR A 203 9.34 -7.66 1.12
CA TYR A 203 9.53 -8.46 -0.09
C TYR A 203 8.60 -8.01 -1.21
N SER A 204 8.99 -8.31 -2.45
CA SER A 204 8.18 -8.02 -3.63
C SER A 204 7.57 -9.30 -4.19
N VAL A 205 6.30 -9.24 -4.59
CA VAL A 205 5.63 -10.29 -5.37
C VAL A 205 5.21 -9.73 -6.73
N PRO A 206 5.27 -10.50 -7.82
CA PRO A 206 4.87 -10.05 -9.13
C PRO A 206 3.36 -9.83 -9.19
N VAL A 207 2.93 -8.69 -9.78
CA VAL A 207 1.52 -8.35 -10.01
C VAL A 207 1.28 -7.96 -11.46
N THR A 208 0.01 -8.06 -11.90
CA THR A 208 -0.40 -7.60 -13.22
C THR A 208 -0.70 -6.11 -13.19
N TYR A 209 -0.24 -5.38 -14.21
CA TYR A 209 -0.41 -3.94 -14.34
C TYR A 209 -1.05 -3.58 -15.67
N HIS A 210 -2.15 -2.84 -15.62
CA HIS A 210 -2.99 -2.45 -16.75
C HIS A 210 -2.84 -0.97 -17.10
N PRO A 211 -3.25 -0.56 -18.30
CA PRO A 211 -3.46 0.85 -18.62
C PRO A 211 -4.47 1.47 -17.65
N ARG A 212 -4.19 2.69 -17.21
CA ARG A 212 -5.04 3.49 -16.33
C ARG A 212 -6.37 3.85 -17.01
N ILE A 213 -7.42 3.91 -16.20
CA ILE A 213 -8.68 4.58 -16.55
C ILE A 213 -8.65 5.96 -15.92
N GLY A 214 -8.87 7.01 -16.73
CA GLY A 214 -8.82 8.41 -16.29
C GLY A 214 -7.44 9.06 -16.44
N ASP A 215 -7.33 10.29 -15.93
CA ASP A 215 -6.15 11.13 -16.10
C ASP A 215 -5.06 10.89 -15.06
N THR A 216 -3.82 11.16 -15.44
CA THR A 216 -2.71 11.11 -14.49
C THR A 216 -2.48 12.50 -13.88
N HIS A 217 -2.38 12.55 -12.56
CA HIS A 217 -2.06 13.79 -11.82
C HIS A 217 -0.58 13.88 -11.44
N LEU A 218 0.24 12.91 -11.83
CA LEU A 218 1.68 12.89 -11.58
C LEU A 218 2.40 13.84 -12.54
N ASN A 219 3.19 14.75 -12.00
CA ASN A 219 4.12 15.57 -12.78
C ASN A 219 5.50 14.87 -12.80
N PRO A 220 5.94 14.32 -13.95
CA PRO A 220 7.13 13.48 -14.02
C PRO A 220 8.40 14.15 -13.48
N ILE A 221 8.61 15.44 -13.76
CA ILE A 221 9.83 16.17 -13.34
C ILE A 221 9.75 16.58 -11.87
N ALA A 222 8.66 17.27 -11.49
CA ALA A 222 8.52 17.78 -10.13
C ALA A 222 8.41 16.65 -9.10
N ASP A 223 7.69 15.57 -9.42
CA ASP A 223 7.55 14.45 -8.49
C ASP A 223 8.82 13.60 -8.44
N SER A 224 9.55 13.42 -9.55
CA SER A 224 10.85 12.74 -9.51
C SER A 224 11.86 13.45 -8.62
N THR A 225 11.92 14.79 -8.63
CA THR A 225 12.79 15.54 -7.72
C THR A 225 12.40 15.38 -6.26
N ARG A 226 11.09 15.38 -5.96
CA ARG A 226 10.57 15.13 -4.59
C ARG A 226 10.86 13.70 -4.12
N ILE A 227 10.73 12.71 -5.01
CA ILE A 227 11.04 11.30 -4.73
C ILE A 227 12.53 11.14 -4.42
N LEU A 228 13.42 11.72 -5.25
CA LEU A 228 14.86 11.67 -5.02
C LEU A 228 15.26 12.38 -3.72
N TRP A 229 14.65 13.54 -3.43
CA TRP A 229 14.88 14.23 -2.16
C TRP A 229 14.43 13.39 -0.96
N MET A 230 13.26 12.71 -1.06
CA MET A 230 12.78 11.83 -0.01
C MET A 230 13.74 10.64 0.21
N PHE A 231 14.23 10.04 -0.87
CA PHE A 231 15.23 8.97 -0.81
C PHE A 231 16.48 9.43 -0.05
N THR A 232 17.10 10.57 -0.45
CA THR A 232 18.34 11.08 0.16
C THR A 232 18.12 11.52 1.62
N LYS A 233 17.02 12.20 1.92
CA LYS A 233 16.64 12.59 3.28
C LYS A 233 16.53 11.39 4.21
N ASN A 234 15.91 10.31 3.76
CA ASN A 234 15.70 9.13 4.57
C ASN A 234 16.96 8.26 4.71
N LEU A 235 18.01 8.45 3.91
CA LEU A 235 19.32 7.80 4.16
C LEU A 235 19.90 8.15 5.53
N HIS A 236 19.68 9.37 6.01
CA HIS A 236 20.16 9.85 7.30
C HIS A 236 19.09 9.80 8.41
N TRP A 237 17.85 9.44 8.05
CA TRP A 237 16.77 9.34 9.03
C TRP A 237 16.98 8.11 9.92
N LYS A 238 16.89 8.34 11.24
CA LYS A 238 16.92 7.27 12.25
C LYS A 238 15.58 7.27 13.00
N PRO A 239 14.94 6.11 13.18
CA PRO A 239 13.77 6.04 14.04
C PRO A 239 14.16 6.46 15.45
N MET A 240 13.32 7.29 16.08
CA MET A 240 13.46 7.56 17.50
C MET A 240 13.02 6.28 18.22
N LEU A 241 13.97 5.48 18.66
CA LEU A 241 13.72 4.25 19.42
C LEU A 241 13.03 4.66 20.73
N ARG A 242 11.70 4.60 20.76
CA ARG A 242 11.03 4.40 22.04
C ARG A 242 11.53 3.06 22.55
N THR A 243 12.30 3.11 23.64
CA THR A 243 12.82 1.95 24.35
C THR A 243 11.64 1.06 24.72
N LEU A 244 11.31 0.10 23.86
CA LEU A 244 10.51 -1.05 24.25
C LEU A 244 11.39 -1.80 25.25
N LYS A 245 11.16 -1.58 26.56
CA LYS A 245 11.70 -2.43 27.60
C LYS A 245 11.36 -3.86 27.20
N LYS A 246 12.35 -4.61 26.72
CA LYS A 246 12.30 -6.07 26.69
C LYS A 246 11.98 -6.51 28.12
N LYS A 247 10.76 -6.94 28.36
CA LYS A 247 10.49 -7.83 29.49
C LYS A 247 11.17 -9.17 29.15
N ASN A 248 12.45 -9.25 29.48
CA ASN A 248 13.08 -10.52 29.67
C ASN A 248 12.45 -11.15 30.93
N SER A 249 11.52 -12.03 30.73
CA SER A 249 11.16 -13.04 31.73
C SER A 249 11.67 -14.39 31.24
N PHE A 250 12.99 -14.54 31.23
CA PHE A 250 13.57 -15.82 31.58
C PHE A 250 13.45 -15.94 33.09
N ASN A 251 12.53 -16.73 33.56
CA ASN A 251 12.65 -17.38 34.85
C ASN A 251 12.52 -18.87 34.62
N GLN A 252 13.63 -19.50 34.98
CA GLN A 252 13.83 -20.90 35.27
C GLN A 252 12.74 -21.40 36.23
N GLN A 253 12.13 -22.52 35.93
CA GLN A 253 12.09 -23.74 36.78
C GLN A 253 11.50 -24.87 35.95
#